data_fe8c103b046bff9fb1c82df005805bfd
#
_entry.id   fe8c103b046bff9fb1c82df005805bfd
#
_cell.length_a   1.000
_cell.length_b   1.000
_cell.length_c   1.000
_cell.angle_alpha   90.00
_cell.angle_beta   90.00
_cell.angle_gamma   90.00
#
_symmetry.space_group_name_H-M   'P 1'
#
loop_
_entity.id
_entity.type
_entity.pdbx_description
1 polymer ?
#
loop_
_entity_poly.entity_id
_entity_poly.type
_entity_poly.pdbx_seq_one_letter_code
_entity_poly.pdbx_strand_id
1 'polypeptide(L)'
;MLLKDYLPNINKKFKNLNFSGLAFNSKEVKKNYIFIAIKGDRFDGNNYINDAIKNGAKIIISSKFKDQIKNNIIYLKQKNPRQILSNLSSQIFKKKPQNLIAVTGTNGKTSIANFYYQILKKNKKKVASFGTLGISGKKKIENTSNTTFDPIKIGKNLNYLEKKKINNVILEASSHGLKQHRLDGLKFDIGIFTNLSRDHLDYHKTLKDYLNAKLILFKKLMKKGSVAIFDEDTKYAEILKNICKKNKIKKFTIGELNGDLLIEKYSIIDNKQELTFSFNKKKYNLKTQLIGKIQIKNLLMSILAAHKSNIKLDNILKS
;
A
#
# COMPACT_ATOMS: atom_id res chain seq x y z
N MET A 1 -7.78 -24.76 -7.96
CA MET A 1 -8.34 -23.46 -8.43
C MET A 1 -8.47 -23.52 -9.94
N LEU A 2 -9.62 -23.12 -10.50
CA LEU A 2 -9.81 -23.07 -11.96
C LEU A 2 -9.35 -21.73 -12.52
N LEU A 3 -8.65 -21.74 -13.65
CA LEU A 3 -8.03 -20.55 -14.24
C LEU A 3 -9.06 -19.50 -14.68
N LYS A 4 -10.24 -19.92 -15.16
CA LYS A 4 -11.35 -19.02 -15.54
C LYS A 4 -11.84 -18.11 -14.41
N ASP A 5 -11.76 -18.57 -13.17
CA ASP A 5 -12.23 -17.82 -12.00
C ASP A 5 -11.28 -16.67 -11.65
N TYR A 6 -10.06 -16.70 -12.16
CA TYR A 6 -8.98 -15.76 -11.87
C TYR A 6 -8.54 -14.93 -13.09
N LEU A 7 -8.69 -15.48 -14.29
CA LEU A 7 -8.38 -14.84 -15.57
C LEU A 7 -9.58 -14.98 -16.54
N PRO A 8 -10.67 -14.23 -16.34
CA PRO A 8 -11.91 -14.42 -17.09
C PRO A 8 -11.76 -14.22 -18.60
N ASN A 9 -10.84 -13.35 -19.02
CA ASN A 9 -10.60 -13.00 -20.44
C ASN A 9 -9.61 -13.94 -21.13
N ILE A 10 -9.29 -15.09 -20.55
CA ILE A 10 -8.40 -16.08 -21.17
C ILE A 10 -9.09 -16.82 -22.31
N ASN A 11 -8.32 -17.29 -23.29
CA ASN A 11 -8.82 -18.11 -24.38
C ASN A 11 -9.60 -19.32 -23.84
N LYS A 12 -10.73 -19.66 -24.49
CA LYS A 12 -11.66 -20.72 -24.06
C LYS A 12 -10.97 -22.05 -23.78
N LYS A 13 -9.95 -22.43 -24.58
CA LYS A 13 -9.18 -23.68 -24.41
C LYS A 13 -8.43 -23.80 -23.08
N PHE A 14 -8.15 -22.69 -22.39
CA PHE A 14 -7.43 -22.68 -21.12
C PHE A 14 -8.33 -22.49 -19.90
N LYS A 15 -9.62 -22.21 -20.07
CA LYS A 15 -10.54 -21.83 -19.00
C LYS A 15 -10.65 -22.89 -17.89
N ASN A 16 -10.68 -24.16 -18.26
CA ASN A 16 -10.88 -25.28 -17.32
C ASN A 16 -9.60 -25.85 -16.73
N LEU A 17 -8.46 -25.18 -16.92
CA LEU A 17 -7.19 -25.61 -16.35
C LEU A 17 -7.15 -25.36 -14.85
N ASN A 18 -6.61 -26.33 -14.14
CA ASN A 18 -6.39 -26.25 -12.70
C ASN A 18 -4.97 -25.78 -12.37
N PHE A 19 -4.87 -25.03 -11.27
CA PHE A 19 -3.57 -24.70 -10.66
C PHE A 19 -3.69 -24.75 -9.12
N SER A 20 -2.57 -24.91 -8.43
CA SER A 20 -2.53 -25.07 -6.97
C SER A 20 -1.96 -23.83 -6.24
N GLY A 21 -1.22 -22.97 -6.94
CA GLY A 21 -0.58 -21.83 -6.35
C GLY A 21 0.08 -20.91 -7.36
N LEU A 22 0.77 -19.88 -6.84
CA LEU A 22 1.35 -18.79 -7.58
C LEU A 22 2.77 -18.51 -7.10
N ALA A 23 3.72 -18.33 -8.02
CA ALA A 23 5.08 -17.88 -7.72
C ALA A 23 5.63 -16.97 -8.82
N PHE A 24 6.56 -16.09 -8.46
CA PHE A 24 7.39 -15.30 -9.40
C PHE A 24 8.89 -15.50 -9.15
N ASN A 25 9.25 -16.27 -8.13
CA ASN A 25 10.58 -16.80 -7.89
C ASN A 25 10.55 -18.30 -8.20
N SER A 26 11.44 -18.76 -9.10
CA SER A 26 11.48 -20.18 -9.53
C SER A 26 11.72 -21.15 -8.36
N LYS A 27 12.47 -20.74 -7.33
CA LYS A 27 12.75 -21.53 -6.13
C LYS A 27 11.52 -21.75 -5.23
N GLU A 28 10.48 -20.91 -5.35
CA GLU A 28 9.23 -21.01 -4.58
C GLU A 28 8.13 -21.78 -5.33
N VAL A 29 8.42 -22.20 -6.55
CA VAL A 29 7.47 -22.96 -7.37
C VAL A 29 7.29 -24.36 -6.76
N LYS A 30 6.03 -24.83 -6.77
CA LYS A 30 5.63 -26.19 -6.40
C LYS A 30 4.79 -26.81 -7.51
N LYS A 31 4.52 -28.11 -7.40
CA LYS A 31 3.71 -28.86 -8.37
C LYS A 31 2.41 -28.13 -8.70
N ASN A 32 2.13 -28.01 -9.98
CA ASN A 32 0.94 -27.39 -10.56
C ASN A 32 0.77 -25.88 -10.23
N TYR A 33 1.88 -25.14 -10.07
CA TYR A 33 1.86 -23.69 -9.87
C TYR A 33 1.77 -22.93 -11.19
N ILE A 34 1.25 -21.69 -11.08
CA ILE A 34 1.48 -20.63 -12.06
C ILE A 34 2.81 -19.96 -11.71
N PHE A 35 3.74 -19.94 -12.66
CA PHE A 35 4.93 -19.11 -12.58
C PHE A 35 4.76 -17.84 -13.41
N ILE A 36 4.94 -16.67 -12.80
CA ILE A 36 4.88 -15.39 -13.50
C ILE A 36 6.29 -14.87 -13.72
N ALA A 37 6.75 -14.92 -14.97
CA ALA A 37 8.05 -14.42 -15.38
C ALA A 37 8.01 -12.89 -15.52
N ILE A 38 8.62 -12.20 -14.55
CA ILE A 38 8.66 -10.74 -14.48
C ILE A 38 10.07 -10.26 -14.86
N LYS A 39 10.14 -9.36 -15.85
CA LYS A 39 11.38 -8.62 -16.11
C LYS A 39 11.57 -7.54 -15.04
N GLY A 40 12.62 -7.69 -14.23
CA GLY A 40 13.09 -6.71 -13.25
C GLY A 40 14.22 -5.84 -13.81
N ASP A 41 14.71 -4.92 -12.98
CA ASP A 41 15.83 -4.04 -13.36
C ASP A 41 17.17 -4.79 -13.31
N ARG A 42 17.34 -5.73 -12.37
CA ARG A 42 18.57 -6.54 -12.19
C ARG A 42 18.44 -7.96 -12.73
N PHE A 43 17.25 -8.54 -12.73
CA PHE A 43 17.01 -9.93 -13.13
C PHE A 43 15.83 -10.01 -14.09
N ASP A 44 15.95 -10.85 -15.12
CA ASP A 44 14.82 -11.18 -15.99
C ASP A 44 14.26 -12.56 -15.60
N GLY A 45 13.03 -12.56 -15.05
CA GLY A 45 12.34 -13.78 -14.66
C GLY A 45 12.14 -14.79 -15.82
N ASN A 46 12.23 -14.33 -17.08
CA ASN A 46 12.13 -15.22 -18.23
C ASN A 46 13.32 -16.19 -18.32
N ASN A 47 14.48 -15.85 -17.77
CA ASN A 47 15.65 -16.72 -17.76
C ASN A 47 15.49 -17.92 -16.80
N TYR A 48 14.53 -17.86 -15.88
CA TYR A 48 14.27 -18.88 -14.86
C TYR A 48 13.05 -19.75 -15.16
N ILE A 49 12.51 -19.69 -16.39
CA ILE A 49 11.33 -20.47 -16.77
C ILE A 49 11.60 -21.96 -16.73
N ASN A 50 12.76 -22.40 -17.22
CA ASN A 50 13.13 -23.82 -17.22
C ASN A 50 13.27 -24.35 -15.78
N ASP A 51 13.84 -23.57 -14.88
CA ASP A 51 13.93 -23.93 -13.46
C ASP A 51 12.54 -24.01 -12.82
N ALA A 52 11.66 -23.05 -13.14
CA ALA A 52 10.28 -23.08 -12.66
C ALA A 52 9.53 -24.33 -13.15
N ILE A 53 9.72 -24.73 -14.40
CA ILE A 53 9.12 -25.95 -14.97
C ILE A 53 9.68 -27.20 -14.26
N LYS A 54 10.98 -27.29 -14.06
CA LYS A 54 11.62 -28.40 -13.31
C LYS A 54 11.06 -28.51 -11.89
N ASN A 55 10.77 -27.36 -11.25
CA ASN A 55 10.18 -27.30 -9.91
C ASN A 55 8.66 -27.53 -9.89
N GLY A 56 8.03 -27.78 -11.06
CA GLY A 56 6.63 -28.20 -11.16
C GLY A 56 5.65 -27.11 -11.60
N ALA A 57 6.11 -26.00 -12.19
CA ALA A 57 5.21 -25.04 -12.82
C ALA A 57 4.48 -25.70 -14.00
N LYS A 58 3.18 -25.57 -14.05
CA LYS A 58 2.32 -26.05 -15.13
C LYS A 58 1.90 -24.95 -16.09
N ILE A 59 1.84 -23.74 -15.58
CA ILE A 59 1.40 -22.55 -16.33
C ILE A 59 2.48 -21.48 -16.19
N ILE A 60 2.92 -20.94 -17.31
CA ILE A 60 3.91 -19.85 -17.39
C ILE A 60 3.20 -18.60 -17.91
N ILE A 61 3.28 -17.49 -17.20
CA ILE A 61 2.76 -16.18 -17.62
C ILE A 61 3.93 -15.25 -17.92
N SER A 62 3.96 -14.67 -19.11
CA SER A 62 4.97 -13.70 -19.53
C SER A 62 4.42 -12.74 -20.57
N SER A 63 5.12 -11.63 -20.81
CA SER A 63 4.85 -10.73 -21.95
C SER A 63 5.52 -11.18 -23.25
N LYS A 64 6.44 -12.15 -23.22
CA LYS A 64 7.29 -12.54 -24.35
C LYS A 64 6.71 -13.61 -25.27
N PHE A 65 5.74 -14.42 -24.81
CA PHE A 65 5.22 -15.54 -25.58
C PHE A 65 3.87 -15.21 -26.24
N LYS A 66 3.48 -16.08 -27.21
CA LYS A 66 2.09 -16.25 -27.60
C LYS A 66 1.43 -17.33 -26.75
N ASP A 67 0.12 -17.32 -26.66
CA ASP A 67 -0.65 -18.36 -25.97
C ASP A 67 -0.46 -19.70 -26.67
N GLN A 68 0.10 -20.68 -25.98
CA GLN A 68 0.39 -22.02 -26.54
C GLN A 68 0.47 -23.09 -25.45
N ILE A 69 0.39 -24.34 -25.90
CA ILE A 69 0.77 -25.52 -25.10
C ILE A 69 1.98 -26.13 -25.79
N LYS A 70 3.06 -26.33 -25.04
CA LYS A 70 4.27 -27.00 -25.51
C LYS A 70 4.78 -27.91 -24.41
N ASN A 71 5.06 -29.18 -24.76
CA ASN A 71 5.56 -30.21 -23.80
C ASN A 71 4.72 -30.27 -22.52
N ASN A 72 3.38 -30.25 -22.67
CA ASN A 72 2.42 -30.28 -21.58
C ASN A 72 2.50 -29.08 -20.61
N ILE A 73 3.22 -28.01 -20.96
CA ILE A 73 3.29 -26.73 -20.26
C ILE A 73 2.48 -25.69 -21.02
N ILE A 74 1.75 -24.89 -20.28
CA ILE A 74 0.86 -23.86 -20.81
C ILE A 74 1.56 -22.51 -20.71
N TYR A 75 1.70 -21.82 -21.82
CA TYR A 75 2.28 -20.49 -21.92
C TYR A 75 1.16 -19.50 -22.21
N LEU A 76 1.03 -18.46 -21.38
CA LEU A 76 0.01 -17.43 -21.51
C LEU A 76 0.67 -16.05 -21.64
N LYS A 77 0.32 -15.33 -22.70
CA LYS A 77 0.77 -13.96 -22.89
C LYS A 77 -0.05 -13.00 -22.05
N GLN A 78 0.63 -12.18 -21.29
CA GLN A 78 0.02 -11.07 -20.58
C GLN A 78 0.84 -9.80 -20.79
N LYS A 79 0.17 -8.71 -21.18
CA LYS A 79 0.83 -7.42 -21.46
C LYS A 79 1.61 -6.90 -20.24
N ASN A 80 1.06 -7.08 -19.04
CA ASN A 80 1.66 -6.64 -17.79
C ASN A 80 1.67 -7.77 -16.73
N PRO A 81 2.70 -8.66 -16.73
CA PRO A 81 2.81 -9.74 -15.76
C PRO A 81 2.83 -9.28 -14.29
N ARG A 82 3.39 -8.09 -13.99
CA ARG A 82 3.40 -7.53 -12.63
C ARG A 82 1.99 -7.25 -12.12
N GLN A 83 1.14 -6.66 -12.95
CA GLN A 83 -0.25 -6.39 -12.62
C GLN A 83 -1.05 -7.68 -12.45
N ILE A 84 -0.81 -8.66 -13.32
CA ILE A 84 -1.42 -10.00 -13.21
C ILE A 84 -1.02 -10.66 -11.89
N LEU A 85 0.25 -10.60 -11.49
CA LEU A 85 0.71 -11.13 -10.20
C LEU A 85 -0.07 -10.53 -9.03
N SER A 86 -0.22 -9.20 -9.01
CA SER A 86 -0.94 -8.51 -7.95
C SER A 86 -2.42 -8.90 -7.91
N ASN A 87 -3.07 -8.93 -9.06
CA ASN A 87 -4.49 -9.28 -9.17
C ASN A 87 -4.75 -10.73 -8.76
N LEU A 88 -3.97 -11.68 -9.28
CA LEU A 88 -4.09 -13.10 -8.93
C LEU A 88 -3.84 -13.33 -7.45
N SER A 89 -2.80 -12.72 -6.89
CA SER A 89 -2.52 -12.81 -5.46
C SER A 89 -3.70 -12.31 -4.62
N SER A 90 -4.26 -11.16 -5.00
CA SER A 90 -5.41 -10.59 -4.28
C SER A 90 -6.67 -11.45 -4.37
N GLN A 91 -6.87 -12.14 -5.49
CA GLN A 91 -8.01 -13.04 -5.70
C GLN A 91 -7.83 -14.39 -5.00
N ILE A 92 -6.61 -14.93 -4.94
CA ILE A 92 -6.28 -16.17 -4.22
C ILE A 92 -6.42 -15.93 -2.71
N PHE A 93 -5.87 -14.84 -2.20
CA PHE A 93 -5.97 -14.44 -0.79
C PHE A 93 -7.13 -13.45 -0.60
N LYS A 94 -8.36 -13.94 -0.76
CA LYS A 94 -9.59 -13.09 -0.80
C LYS A 94 -9.87 -12.34 0.49
N LYS A 95 -9.61 -12.95 1.64
CA LYS A 95 -9.91 -12.35 2.94
C LYS A 95 -8.93 -11.24 3.26
N LYS A 96 -9.44 -10.06 3.60
CA LYS A 96 -8.67 -8.86 3.89
C LYS A 96 -9.24 -8.14 5.10
N PRO A 97 -8.39 -7.47 5.91
CA PRO A 97 -8.84 -6.58 6.95
C PRO A 97 -9.86 -5.55 6.45
N GLN A 98 -10.78 -5.18 7.31
CA GLN A 98 -11.90 -4.30 6.98
C GLN A 98 -11.45 -2.89 6.62
N ASN A 99 -10.40 -2.38 7.28
CA ASN A 99 -9.87 -1.04 7.12
C ASN A 99 -8.41 -1.10 6.65
N LEU A 100 -8.19 -0.82 5.37
CA LEU A 100 -6.87 -0.77 4.75
C LEU A 100 -6.46 0.66 4.51
N ILE A 101 -5.31 1.04 5.06
CA ILE A 101 -4.71 2.37 4.92
C ILE A 101 -3.42 2.25 4.11
N ALA A 102 -3.18 3.18 3.20
CA ALA A 102 -1.90 3.30 2.51
C ALA A 102 -1.30 4.69 2.73
N VAL A 103 0.00 4.74 3.02
CA VAL A 103 0.74 5.99 3.14
C VAL A 103 1.84 6.07 2.08
N THR A 104 1.85 7.17 1.32
CA THR A 104 2.86 7.47 0.30
C THR A 104 3.42 8.88 0.48
N GLY A 105 4.60 9.11 -0.04
CA GLY A 105 5.36 10.37 0.02
C GLY A 105 6.84 10.11 -0.07
N THR A 106 7.67 11.15 -0.05
CA THR A 106 9.12 11.00 0.00
C THR A 106 9.53 10.58 1.40
N ASN A 107 9.25 11.38 2.39
CA ASN A 107 9.57 11.16 3.80
C ASN A 107 8.29 11.01 4.64
N GLY A 108 8.43 10.49 5.87
CA GLY A 108 7.34 10.40 6.85
C GLY A 108 6.45 9.15 6.74
N LYS A 109 6.58 8.31 5.72
CA LYS A 109 5.77 7.08 5.57
C LYS A 109 5.86 6.16 6.80
N THR A 110 7.07 5.83 7.20
CA THR A 110 7.34 4.95 8.35
C THR A 110 6.90 5.60 9.67
N SER A 111 7.13 6.91 9.83
CA SER A 111 6.67 7.65 11.02
C SER A 111 5.15 7.60 11.14
N ILE A 112 4.42 7.90 10.07
CA ILE A 112 2.95 7.85 10.04
C ILE A 112 2.44 6.43 10.30
N ALA A 113 3.03 5.43 9.66
CA ALA A 113 2.63 4.04 9.87
C ALA A 113 2.82 3.62 11.33
N ASN A 114 3.94 4.03 11.94
CA ASN A 114 4.24 3.74 13.34
C ASN A 114 3.34 4.52 14.31
N PHE A 115 3.12 5.82 14.10
CA PHE A 115 2.21 6.62 14.94
C PHE A 115 0.79 6.06 14.88
N TYR A 116 0.27 5.80 13.68
CA TYR A 116 -1.04 5.18 13.52
C TYR A 116 -1.13 3.84 14.29
N TYR A 117 -0.12 2.98 14.13
CA TYR A 117 -0.05 1.70 14.84
C TYR A 117 -0.08 1.88 16.36
N GLN A 118 0.72 2.80 16.88
CA GLN A 118 0.79 3.06 18.32
C GLN A 118 -0.51 3.66 18.86
N ILE A 119 -1.10 4.65 18.17
CA ILE A 119 -2.37 5.27 18.56
C ILE A 119 -3.46 4.18 18.66
N LEU A 120 -3.61 3.34 17.65
CA LEU A 120 -4.62 2.30 17.67
C LEU A 120 -4.36 1.28 18.79
N LYS A 121 -3.11 0.86 18.96
CA LYS A 121 -2.72 -0.08 20.02
C LYS A 121 -3.04 0.47 21.41
N LYS A 122 -2.71 1.72 21.68
CA LYS A 122 -3.04 2.40 22.97
C LYS A 122 -4.56 2.51 23.16
N ASN A 123 -5.32 2.70 22.09
CA ASN A 123 -6.79 2.68 22.11
C ASN A 123 -7.37 1.26 22.07
N LYS A 124 -6.62 0.22 22.40
CA LYS A 124 -7.02 -1.19 22.47
C LYS A 124 -7.62 -1.74 21.17
N LYS A 125 -7.26 -1.15 20.02
CA LYS A 125 -7.68 -1.64 18.71
C LYS A 125 -6.65 -2.61 18.15
N LYS A 126 -7.13 -3.70 17.54
CA LYS A 126 -6.26 -4.65 16.83
C LYS A 126 -5.77 -4.01 15.52
N VAL A 127 -4.47 -3.90 15.37
CA VAL A 127 -3.81 -3.18 14.27
C VAL A 127 -2.52 -3.88 13.84
N ALA A 128 -2.18 -3.76 12.57
CA ALA A 128 -0.89 -4.15 12.01
C ALA A 128 -0.35 -3.06 11.08
N SER A 129 0.98 -3.02 10.93
CA SER A 129 1.63 -2.15 9.96
C SER A 129 2.59 -2.94 9.07
N PHE A 130 2.67 -2.56 7.80
CA PHE A 130 3.56 -3.13 6.78
C PHE A 130 4.44 -2.03 6.22
N GLY A 131 5.74 -2.17 6.32
CA GLY A 131 6.63 -1.15 5.82
C GLY A 131 8.10 -1.47 6.02
N THR A 132 8.92 -0.45 6.04
CA THR A 132 10.38 -0.54 6.18
C THR A 132 10.81 -1.29 7.44
N LEU A 133 10.05 -1.16 8.54
CA LEU A 133 10.28 -1.88 9.79
C LEU A 133 9.74 -3.32 9.81
N GLY A 134 9.33 -3.85 8.64
CA GLY A 134 8.74 -5.18 8.54
C GLY A 134 7.23 -5.17 8.75
N ILE A 135 6.71 -6.26 9.32
CA ILE A 135 5.28 -6.44 9.63
C ILE A 135 5.11 -6.47 11.13
N SER A 136 4.50 -5.40 11.68
CA SER A 136 4.12 -5.34 13.10
C SER A 136 2.70 -5.88 13.30
N GLY A 137 2.36 -6.27 14.52
CA GLY A 137 1.03 -6.85 14.84
C GLY A 137 0.97 -8.38 14.70
N LYS A 138 2.08 -9.04 14.38
CA LYS A 138 2.31 -10.47 14.47
C LYS A 138 3.19 -10.81 15.69
N LYS A 139 3.17 -12.08 16.11
CA LYS A 139 4.08 -12.57 17.17
C LYS A 139 5.56 -12.45 16.78
N LYS A 140 5.89 -12.55 15.50
CA LYS A 140 7.25 -12.42 14.96
C LYS A 140 7.27 -11.31 13.90
N ILE A 141 8.19 -10.36 14.05
CA ILE A 141 8.45 -9.32 13.05
C ILE A 141 9.13 -9.99 11.86
N GLU A 142 8.57 -9.84 10.67
CA GLU A 142 9.20 -10.31 9.43
C GLU A 142 10.03 -9.16 8.84
N ASN A 143 11.34 -9.29 8.86
CA ASN A 143 12.23 -8.37 8.17
C ASN A 143 12.06 -8.43 6.65
N THR A 144 12.29 -7.32 5.99
CA THR A 144 12.14 -7.19 4.54
C THR A 144 13.15 -6.22 3.98
N SER A 145 13.63 -6.51 2.76
CA SER A 145 14.49 -5.61 1.99
C SER A 145 13.72 -4.52 1.25
N ASN A 146 12.39 -4.57 1.23
CA ASN A 146 11.55 -3.66 0.48
C ASN A 146 10.51 -2.99 1.37
N THR A 147 10.41 -1.67 1.31
CA THR A 147 9.37 -0.88 1.99
C THR A 147 7.95 -1.35 1.63
N THR A 148 7.69 -1.64 0.35
CA THR A 148 6.44 -2.26 -0.11
C THR A 148 6.73 -3.68 -0.54
N PHE A 149 6.14 -4.65 0.15
CA PHE A 149 6.34 -6.08 -0.12
C PHE A 149 5.84 -6.50 -1.50
N ASP A 150 6.22 -7.71 -1.93
CA ASP A 150 5.65 -8.34 -3.12
C ASP A 150 4.16 -8.68 -2.91
N PRO A 151 3.39 -8.80 -3.99
CA PRO A 151 1.94 -9.03 -3.91
C PRO A 151 1.55 -10.34 -3.21
N ILE A 152 2.33 -11.40 -3.35
CA ILE A 152 2.04 -12.71 -2.73
C ILE A 152 2.20 -12.59 -1.21
N LYS A 153 3.29 -11.98 -0.76
CA LYS A 153 3.56 -11.75 0.66
C LYS A 153 2.50 -10.85 1.28
N ILE A 154 2.11 -9.77 0.59
CA ILE A 154 1.01 -8.90 1.02
C ILE A 154 -0.28 -9.71 1.14
N GLY A 155 -0.69 -10.42 0.10
CA GLY A 155 -1.93 -11.20 0.09
C GLY A 155 -2.00 -12.24 1.20
N LYS A 156 -0.95 -13.05 1.37
CA LYS A 156 -0.83 -14.05 2.45
C LYS A 156 -0.98 -13.42 3.83
N ASN A 157 -0.30 -12.30 4.06
CA ASN A 157 -0.30 -11.65 5.36
C ASN A 157 -1.64 -10.97 5.66
N LEU A 158 -2.26 -10.28 4.70
CA LEU A 158 -3.59 -9.69 4.90
C LEU A 158 -4.64 -10.77 5.21
N ASN A 159 -4.60 -11.90 4.49
CA ASN A 159 -5.50 -13.03 4.73
C ASN A 159 -5.28 -13.66 6.12
N TYR A 160 -4.03 -13.75 6.59
CA TYR A 160 -3.72 -14.20 7.95
C TYR A 160 -4.24 -13.22 9.01
N LEU A 161 -4.01 -11.92 8.83
CA LEU A 161 -4.44 -10.89 9.78
C LEU A 161 -5.96 -10.83 9.92
N GLU A 162 -6.70 -10.96 8.81
CA GLU A 162 -8.16 -11.02 8.84
C GLU A 162 -8.64 -12.23 9.66
N LYS A 163 -8.08 -13.44 9.43
CA LYS A 163 -8.39 -14.63 10.23
C LYS A 163 -8.12 -14.43 11.72
N LYS A 164 -7.16 -13.57 12.09
CA LYS A 164 -6.87 -13.18 13.49
C LYS A 164 -7.73 -12.01 13.98
N LYS A 165 -8.73 -11.59 13.17
CA LYS A 165 -9.61 -10.45 13.48
C LYS A 165 -8.83 -9.14 13.73
N ILE A 166 -7.73 -8.94 13.00
CA ILE A 166 -6.98 -7.68 12.97
C ILE A 166 -7.57 -6.85 11.85
N ASN A 167 -8.44 -5.90 12.20
CA ASN A 167 -9.28 -5.19 11.24
C ASN A 167 -8.64 -3.92 10.66
N ASN A 168 -7.58 -3.40 11.28
CA ASN A 168 -6.91 -2.18 10.83
C ASN A 168 -5.50 -2.51 10.37
N VAL A 169 -5.16 -2.15 9.13
CA VAL A 169 -3.82 -2.37 8.58
C VAL A 169 -3.37 -1.15 7.81
N ILE A 170 -2.21 -0.61 8.17
CA ILE A 170 -1.54 0.45 7.43
C ILE A 170 -0.34 -0.11 6.65
N LEU A 171 -0.24 0.28 5.36
CA LEU A 171 0.83 -0.15 4.47
C LEU A 171 1.62 1.06 3.96
N GLU A 172 2.95 0.97 3.99
CA GLU A 172 3.80 1.91 3.28
C GLU A 172 3.76 1.62 1.77
N ALA A 173 3.25 2.58 1.00
CA ALA A 173 3.16 2.52 -0.46
C ALA A 173 4.28 3.35 -1.08
N SER A 174 5.45 2.74 -1.30
CA SER A 174 6.59 3.39 -1.96
C SER A 174 6.26 3.66 -3.43
N SER A 175 6.91 4.68 -4.03
CA SER A 175 6.74 4.98 -5.45
C SER A 175 7.13 3.80 -6.36
N HIS A 176 8.18 3.07 -6.00
CA HIS A 176 8.56 1.82 -6.67
C HIS A 176 7.46 0.77 -6.58
N GLY A 177 6.90 0.54 -5.37
CA GLY A 177 5.83 -0.43 -5.15
C GLY A 177 4.58 -0.09 -5.97
N LEU A 178 4.21 1.18 -6.03
CA LEU A 178 3.07 1.67 -6.82
C LEU A 178 3.34 1.53 -8.33
N LYS A 179 4.50 2.01 -8.83
CA LYS A 179 4.87 1.91 -10.26
C LYS A 179 5.05 0.46 -10.72
N GLN A 180 5.53 -0.40 -9.83
CA GLN A 180 5.71 -1.84 -10.09
C GLN A 180 4.43 -2.66 -9.85
N HIS A 181 3.26 -2.04 -9.70
CA HIS A 181 1.95 -2.70 -9.54
C HIS A 181 1.85 -3.63 -8.32
N ARG A 182 2.66 -3.45 -7.28
CA ARG A 182 2.66 -4.37 -6.13
C ARG A 182 1.37 -4.32 -5.32
N LEU A 183 0.60 -3.23 -5.44
CA LEU A 183 -0.63 -2.98 -4.69
C LEU A 183 -1.90 -3.00 -5.55
N ASP A 184 -1.80 -3.26 -6.87
CA ASP A 184 -2.92 -3.13 -7.83
C ASP A 184 -4.13 -4.02 -7.48
N GLY A 185 -3.90 -5.15 -6.82
CA GLY A 185 -4.97 -6.03 -6.34
C GLY A 185 -5.69 -5.55 -5.08
N LEU A 186 -5.33 -4.40 -4.52
CA LEU A 186 -5.91 -3.85 -3.29
C LEU A 186 -6.75 -2.61 -3.55
N LYS A 187 -7.69 -2.34 -2.62
CA LYS A 187 -8.46 -1.11 -2.54
C LYS A 187 -8.40 -0.57 -1.13
N PHE A 188 -8.05 0.70 -0.98
CA PHE A 188 -7.80 1.35 0.30
C PHE A 188 -8.97 2.22 0.76
N ASP A 189 -9.20 2.22 2.07
CA ASP A 189 -10.21 3.03 2.75
C ASP A 189 -9.67 4.41 3.11
N ILE A 190 -8.36 4.49 3.43
CA ILE A 190 -7.67 5.75 3.71
C ILE A 190 -6.36 5.77 2.93
N GLY A 191 -6.11 6.86 2.21
CA GLY A 191 -4.86 7.15 1.54
C GLY A 191 -4.20 8.39 2.14
N ILE A 192 -2.92 8.33 2.48
CA ILE A 192 -2.17 9.46 3.06
C ILE A 192 -1.07 9.86 2.10
N PHE A 193 -1.01 11.16 1.76
CA PHE A 193 0.11 11.75 1.01
C PHE A 193 0.89 12.68 1.94
N THR A 194 2.14 12.34 2.23
CA THR A 194 2.94 13.10 3.19
C THR A 194 3.57 14.34 2.56
N ASN A 195 4.47 14.14 1.62
CA ASN A 195 5.23 15.20 0.94
C ASN A 195 5.88 14.66 -0.34
N LEU A 196 6.44 15.57 -1.12
CA LEU A 196 7.30 15.25 -2.26
C LEU A 196 8.51 16.18 -2.27
N SER A 197 9.70 15.61 -2.16
CA SER A 197 10.99 16.27 -2.37
C SER A 197 11.81 15.49 -3.40
N ARG A 198 12.95 16.02 -3.83
CA ARG A 198 13.85 15.33 -4.76
C ARG A 198 14.42 14.08 -4.10
N ASP A 199 14.10 12.91 -4.68
CA ASP A 199 14.60 11.61 -4.26
C ASP A 199 14.30 10.58 -5.36
N HIS A 200 15.03 9.46 -5.41
CA HIS A 200 14.81 8.36 -6.36
C HIS A 200 14.72 8.79 -7.84
N LEU A 201 15.46 9.85 -8.26
CA LEU A 201 15.46 10.31 -9.64
C LEU A 201 16.26 9.40 -10.57
N ASP A 202 17.13 8.56 -10.04
CA ASP A 202 17.77 7.43 -10.72
C ASP A 202 16.73 6.47 -11.32
N TYR A 203 15.63 6.23 -10.62
CA TYR A 203 14.55 5.34 -11.06
C TYR A 203 13.41 6.08 -11.79
N HIS A 204 13.04 7.28 -11.35
CA HIS A 204 11.85 7.99 -11.86
C HIS A 204 12.17 9.00 -12.96
N LYS A 205 13.47 9.25 -13.24
CA LYS A 205 13.99 10.19 -14.24
C LYS A 205 13.60 11.66 -13.99
N THR A 206 12.33 11.94 -13.67
CA THR A 206 11.81 13.29 -13.41
C THR A 206 10.98 13.34 -12.12
N LEU A 207 10.91 14.54 -11.51
CA LEU A 207 10.05 14.79 -10.35
C LEU A 207 8.56 14.58 -10.70
N LYS A 208 8.17 14.87 -11.95
CA LYS A 208 6.80 14.63 -12.47
C LYS A 208 6.47 13.15 -12.51
N ASP A 209 7.39 12.30 -12.96
CA ASP A 209 7.20 10.85 -12.97
C ASP A 209 7.14 10.29 -11.56
N TYR A 210 7.96 10.83 -10.65
CA TYR A 210 7.95 10.47 -9.24
C TYR A 210 6.63 10.82 -8.57
N LEU A 211 6.11 12.04 -8.80
CA LEU A 211 4.78 12.43 -8.36
C LEU A 211 3.70 11.51 -8.95
N ASN A 212 3.72 11.29 -10.26
CA ASN A 212 2.73 10.44 -10.93
C ASN A 212 2.71 9.01 -10.37
N ALA A 213 3.87 8.45 -10.03
CA ALA A 213 3.95 7.14 -9.39
C ALA A 213 3.23 7.11 -8.02
N LYS A 214 3.38 8.15 -7.19
CA LYS A 214 2.67 8.27 -5.90
C LYS A 214 1.17 8.51 -6.08
N LEU A 215 0.79 9.30 -7.07
CA LEU A 215 -0.61 9.58 -7.37
C LEU A 215 -1.39 8.36 -7.86
N ILE A 216 -0.73 7.26 -8.24
CA ILE A 216 -1.38 5.97 -8.56
C ILE A 216 -2.28 5.54 -7.39
N LEU A 217 -1.84 5.72 -6.14
CA LEU A 217 -2.65 5.42 -4.96
C LEU A 217 -4.04 6.07 -5.07
N PHE A 218 -4.09 7.37 -5.26
CA PHE A 218 -5.34 8.15 -5.27
C PHE A 218 -6.13 8.00 -6.58
N LYS A 219 -5.43 7.83 -7.71
CA LYS A 219 -6.06 7.68 -9.03
C LYS A 219 -6.69 6.31 -9.25
N LYS A 220 -6.14 5.23 -8.65
CA LYS A 220 -6.50 3.85 -9.01
C LYS A 220 -6.84 2.94 -7.84
N LEU A 221 -6.25 3.16 -6.66
CA LEU A 221 -6.28 2.17 -5.58
C LEU A 221 -7.21 2.55 -4.42
N MET A 222 -7.81 3.74 -4.43
CA MET A 222 -8.79 4.14 -3.43
C MET A 222 -10.19 3.60 -3.77
N LYS A 223 -10.98 3.30 -2.73
CA LYS A 223 -12.42 2.99 -2.87
C LYS A 223 -13.21 4.28 -3.15
N LYS A 224 -14.37 4.18 -3.77
CA LYS A 224 -15.34 5.31 -3.81
C LYS A 224 -15.78 5.60 -2.37
N GLY A 225 -15.88 6.88 -2.00
CA GLY A 225 -16.24 7.30 -0.65
C GLY A 225 -15.14 7.14 0.41
N SER A 226 -13.97 6.63 0.03
CA SER A 226 -12.78 6.55 0.88
C SER A 226 -12.24 7.93 1.25
N VAL A 227 -11.22 7.99 2.10
CA VAL A 227 -10.65 9.22 2.64
C VAL A 227 -9.22 9.43 2.15
N ALA A 228 -8.91 10.61 1.63
CA ALA A 228 -7.56 11.08 1.37
C ALA A 228 -7.13 12.09 2.43
N ILE A 229 -5.94 11.90 2.99
CA ILE A 229 -5.35 12.82 3.99
C ILE A 229 -4.05 13.40 3.42
N PHE A 230 -3.92 14.72 3.43
CA PHE A 230 -2.73 15.41 2.94
C PHE A 230 -2.61 16.83 3.54
N ASP A 231 -1.44 17.43 3.37
CA ASP A 231 -1.16 18.80 3.77
C ASP A 231 -1.72 19.77 2.71
N GLU A 232 -2.63 20.66 3.11
CA GLU A 232 -3.29 21.65 2.26
C GLU A 232 -2.32 22.72 1.75
N ASP A 233 -1.27 23.03 2.54
CA ASP A 233 -0.31 24.09 2.22
C ASP A 233 0.75 23.65 1.20
N THR A 234 0.69 22.41 0.72
CA THR A 234 1.65 21.95 -0.29
C THR A 234 1.24 22.39 -1.69
N LYS A 235 2.22 22.63 -2.56
CA LYS A 235 1.99 22.91 -3.99
C LYS A 235 1.30 21.75 -4.75
N TYR A 236 1.13 20.59 -4.11
CA TYR A 236 0.46 19.43 -4.70
C TYR A 236 -0.99 19.27 -4.25
N ALA A 237 -1.46 20.11 -3.33
CA ALA A 237 -2.80 20.04 -2.76
C ALA A 237 -3.88 20.13 -3.84
N GLU A 238 -3.77 21.07 -4.79
CA GLU A 238 -4.75 21.22 -5.87
C GLU A 238 -4.84 19.98 -6.77
N ILE A 239 -3.71 19.36 -7.09
CA ILE A 239 -3.69 18.11 -7.88
C ILE A 239 -4.44 17.01 -7.12
N LEU A 240 -4.18 16.86 -5.81
CA LEU A 240 -4.84 15.86 -4.96
C LEU A 240 -6.34 16.15 -4.83
N LYS A 241 -6.75 17.40 -4.62
CA LYS A 241 -8.17 17.81 -4.58
C LYS A 241 -8.92 17.43 -5.86
N ASN A 242 -8.32 17.73 -7.01
CA ASN A 242 -8.89 17.40 -8.32
C ASN A 242 -9.05 15.88 -8.52
N ILE A 243 -8.06 15.10 -8.09
CA ILE A 243 -8.13 13.62 -8.13
C ILE A 243 -9.24 13.14 -7.18
N CYS A 244 -9.33 13.67 -5.97
CA CYS A 244 -10.36 13.31 -4.99
C CYS A 244 -11.76 13.60 -5.53
N LYS A 245 -11.99 14.77 -6.11
CA LYS A 245 -13.27 15.15 -6.73
C LYS A 245 -13.63 14.17 -7.87
N LYS A 246 -12.72 13.92 -8.80
CA LYS A 246 -12.92 13.01 -9.94
C LYS A 246 -13.26 11.57 -9.51
N ASN A 247 -12.61 11.07 -8.45
CA ASN A 247 -12.73 9.69 -8.01
C ASN A 247 -13.73 9.51 -6.85
N LYS A 248 -14.47 10.56 -6.47
CA LYS A 248 -15.42 10.54 -5.36
C LYS A 248 -14.77 10.11 -4.03
N ILE A 249 -13.57 10.62 -3.75
CA ILE A 249 -12.82 10.43 -2.52
C ILE A 249 -13.05 11.64 -1.62
N LYS A 250 -13.36 11.43 -0.36
CA LYS A 250 -13.47 12.50 0.64
C LYS A 250 -12.09 12.99 1.01
N LYS A 251 -11.86 14.31 1.02
CA LYS A 251 -10.59 14.87 1.50
C LYS A 251 -10.67 15.24 2.97
N PHE A 252 -9.59 15.07 3.71
CA PHE A 252 -9.31 15.66 5.00
C PHE A 252 -7.90 16.19 4.99
N THR A 253 -7.75 17.46 5.30
CA THR A 253 -6.48 18.16 5.16
C THR A 253 -5.98 18.70 6.49
N ILE A 254 -4.65 18.79 6.61
CA ILE A 254 -3.99 19.54 7.66
C ILE A 254 -3.33 20.76 7.04
N GLY A 255 -3.12 21.82 7.80
CA GLY A 255 -2.36 22.98 7.32
C GLY A 255 -2.13 24.02 8.42
N GLU A 256 -1.27 25.00 8.13
CA GLU A 256 -1.01 26.20 8.95
C GLU A 256 -1.78 27.40 8.41
N LEU A 257 -2.02 27.45 7.09
CA LEU A 257 -2.79 28.51 6.42
C LEU A 257 -4.23 28.09 6.19
N ASN A 258 -4.42 26.86 5.71
CA ASN A 258 -5.73 26.29 5.40
C ASN A 258 -5.73 24.81 5.74
N GLY A 259 -6.90 24.25 6.07
CA GLY A 259 -7.07 22.83 6.33
C GLY A 259 -8.31 22.52 7.16
N ASP A 260 -8.79 21.29 7.07
CA ASP A 260 -9.85 20.79 7.95
C ASP A 260 -9.35 20.70 9.41
N LEU A 261 -8.07 20.39 9.60
CA LEU A 261 -7.34 20.52 10.84
C LEU A 261 -6.32 21.65 10.66
N LEU A 262 -6.56 22.78 11.34
CA LEU A 262 -5.74 23.97 11.25
C LEU A 262 -4.78 24.05 12.43
N ILE A 263 -3.49 24.13 12.15
CA ILE A 263 -2.43 24.35 13.14
C ILE A 263 -2.38 25.85 13.46
N GLU A 264 -2.81 26.23 14.66
CA GLU A 264 -2.88 27.65 15.06
C GLU A 264 -1.55 28.13 15.66
N LYS A 265 -0.95 27.30 16.50
CA LYS A 265 0.30 27.66 17.20
C LYS A 265 1.11 26.41 17.49
N TYR A 266 2.41 26.52 17.38
CA TYR A 266 3.30 25.57 18.02
C TYR A 266 4.50 26.26 18.65
N SER A 267 4.96 25.76 19.77
CA SER A 267 6.10 26.26 20.53
C SER A 267 6.88 25.11 21.14
N ILE A 268 8.14 25.34 21.44
CA ILE A 268 8.96 24.39 22.19
C ILE A 268 9.15 24.96 23.59
N ILE A 269 8.70 24.24 24.61
CA ILE A 269 8.80 24.60 26.02
C ILE A 269 9.36 23.38 26.75
N ASP A 270 10.45 23.55 27.51
CA ASP A 270 11.11 22.49 28.29
C ASP A 270 11.38 21.21 27.48
N ASN A 271 11.96 21.38 26.29
CA ASN A 271 12.24 20.27 25.34
C ASN A 271 11.00 19.47 24.90
N LYS A 272 9.80 19.98 25.14
CA LYS A 272 8.55 19.41 24.62
C LYS A 272 7.93 20.38 23.61
N GLN A 273 7.34 19.84 22.59
CA GLN A 273 6.61 20.64 21.64
C GLN A 273 5.14 20.72 22.07
N GLU A 274 4.65 21.95 22.22
CA GLU A 274 3.25 22.24 22.47
C GLU A 274 2.58 22.73 21.19
N LEU A 275 1.45 22.16 20.88
CA LEU A 275 0.69 22.39 19.67
C LEU A 275 -0.75 22.74 20.01
N THR A 276 -1.24 23.86 19.49
CA THR A 276 -2.67 24.20 19.47
C THR A 276 -3.18 24.05 18.03
N PHE A 277 -4.25 23.30 17.86
CA PHE A 277 -4.90 23.15 16.56
C PHE A 277 -6.42 23.16 16.71
N SER A 278 -7.13 23.55 15.65
CA SER A 278 -8.58 23.46 15.57
C SER A 278 -9.02 22.37 14.58
N PHE A 279 -10.09 21.67 14.94
CA PHE A 279 -10.73 20.67 14.11
C PHE A 279 -12.23 20.64 14.40
N ASN A 280 -13.07 20.70 13.36
CA ASN A 280 -14.53 20.79 13.50
C ASN A 280 -14.98 21.90 14.47
N LYS A 281 -14.40 23.11 14.35
CA LYS A 281 -14.68 24.30 15.18
C LYS A 281 -14.31 24.14 16.67
N LYS A 282 -13.59 23.11 17.06
CA LYS A 282 -13.09 22.92 18.43
C LYS A 282 -11.58 23.06 18.45
N LYS A 283 -11.08 23.71 19.53
CA LYS A 283 -9.64 23.82 19.79
C LYS A 283 -9.16 22.66 20.65
N TYR A 284 -7.97 22.21 20.34
CA TYR A 284 -7.28 21.12 21.03
C TYR A 284 -5.83 21.52 21.31
N ASN A 285 -5.33 21.11 22.48
CA ASN A 285 -3.93 21.27 22.86
C ASN A 285 -3.29 19.89 22.93
N LEU A 286 -2.09 19.77 22.38
CA LEU A 286 -1.31 18.55 22.37
C LEU A 286 0.12 18.87 22.81
N LYS A 287 0.64 18.11 23.78
CA LYS A 287 2.05 18.12 24.18
C LYS A 287 2.72 16.85 23.70
N THR A 288 3.89 16.99 23.08
CA THR A 288 4.65 15.84 22.55
C THR A 288 6.15 16.06 22.69
N GLN A 289 6.90 14.97 22.78
CA GLN A 289 8.36 14.98 22.74
C GLN A 289 8.91 15.00 21.29
N LEU A 290 8.03 14.90 20.28
CA LEU A 290 8.43 15.00 18.88
C LEU A 290 8.87 16.43 18.58
N ILE A 291 10.03 16.58 17.95
CA ILE A 291 10.59 17.88 17.58
C ILE A 291 10.52 18.05 16.06
N GLY A 292 10.10 19.25 15.64
CA GLY A 292 10.09 19.69 14.26
C GLY A 292 8.73 19.57 13.54
N LYS A 293 8.46 20.58 12.71
CA LYS A 293 7.18 20.74 11.97
C LYS A 293 6.78 19.50 11.17
N ILE A 294 7.75 18.84 10.53
CA ILE A 294 7.50 17.65 9.70
C ILE A 294 6.95 16.52 10.55
N GLN A 295 7.53 16.28 11.74
CA GLN A 295 7.08 15.21 12.63
C GLN A 295 5.69 15.51 13.21
N ILE A 296 5.40 16.79 13.52
CA ILE A 296 4.07 17.22 13.94
C ILE A 296 3.04 16.98 12.84
N LYS A 297 3.31 17.39 11.60
CA LYS A 297 2.41 17.11 10.47
C LYS A 297 2.19 15.62 10.26
N ASN A 298 3.23 14.79 10.41
CA ASN A 298 3.10 13.33 10.36
C ASN A 298 2.20 12.79 11.48
N LEU A 299 2.37 13.30 12.71
CA LEU A 299 1.52 12.93 13.84
C LEU A 299 0.05 13.32 13.60
N LEU A 300 -0.20 14.54 13.16
CA LEU A 300 -1.56 15.02 12.87
C LEU A 300 -2.25 14.22 11.75
N MET A 301 -1.54 13.85 10.69
CA MET A 301 -2.06 12.96 9.66
C MET A 301 -2.42 11.58 10.23
N SER A 302 -1.60 11.07 11.16
CA SER A 302 -1.86 9.79 11.84
C SER A 302 -3.06 9.88 12.78
N ILE A 303 -3.23 10.99 13.48
CA ILE A 303 -4.39 11.30 14.33
C ILE A 303 -5.66 11.33 13.48
N LEU A 304 -5.66 12.03 12.34
CA LEU A 304 -6.79 12.06 11.41
C LEU A 304 -7.11 10.66 10.87
N ALA A 305 -6.10 9.88 10.50
CA ALA A 305 -6.29 8.50 10.03
C ALA A 305 -6.91 7.62 11.11
N ALA A 306 -6.46 7.73 12.36
CA ALA A 306 -7.02 7.01 13.50
C ALA A 306 -8.46 7.45 13.80
N HIS A 307 -8.74 8.76 13.74
CA HIS A 307 -10.10 9.28 13.88
C HIS A 307 -11.04 8.73 12.78
N LYS A 308 -10.59 8.69 11.53
CA LYS A 308 -11.34 8.09 10.41
C LYS A 308 -11.41 6.56 10.47
N SER A 309 -10.65 5.94 11.36
CA SER A 309 -10.74 4.52 11.72
C SER A 309 -11.67 4.26 12.94
N ASN A 310 -12.63 5.17 13.18
CA ASN A 310 -13.65 5.10 14.22
C ASN A 310 -13.12 5.17 15.66
N ILE A 311 -12.15 6.04 15.91
CA ILE A 311 -11.71 6.39 17.26
C ILE A 311 -12.06 7.85 17.54
N LYS A 312 -12.66 8.13 18.68
CA LYS A 312 -12.97 9.52 19.09
C LYS A 312 -11.66 10.31 19.26
N LEU A 313 -11.63 11.55 18.78
CA LEU A 313 -10.43 12.39 18.82
C LEU A 313 -9.91 12.57 20.25
N ASP A 314 -10.81 12.81 21.22
CA ASP A 314 -10.43 12.98 22.64
C ASP A 314 -9.70 11.75 23.19
N ASN A 315 -10.08 10.54 22.77
CA ASN A 315 -9.39 9.31 23.18
C ASN A 315 -7.99 9.19 22.54
N ILE A 316 -7.87 9.65 21.28
CA ILE A 316 -6.59 9.66 20.58
C ILE A 316 -5.62 10.63 21.27
N LEU A 317 -6.10 11.83 21.62
CA LEU A 317 -5.26 12.87 22.24
C LEU A 317 -4.81 12.52 23.68
N LYS A 318 -5.56 11.68 24.39
CA LYS A 318 -5.19 11.16 25.71
C LYS A 318 -4.22 9.97 25.64
N SER A 319 -3.95 9.40 24.49
CA SER A 319 -3.12 8.21 24.30
C SER A 319 -1.68 8.55 23.88
#